data_8414428eb79a2b6b3a80d88e0def03ec
#
_entry.id   8414428eb79a2b6b3a80d88e0def03ec
#
_cell.length_a   1.000
_cell.length_b   1.000
_cell.length_c   1.000
_cell.angle_alpha   90.00
_cell.angle_beta   90.00
_cell.angle_gamma   90.00
#
_symmetry.space_group_name_H-M   'P 1'
#
loop_
_entity.id
_entity.type
_entity.pdbx_description
1 polymer ?
#
loop_
_entity_poly.entity_id
_entity_poly.type
_entity_poly.pdbx_seq_one_letter_code
_entity_poly.pdbx_strand_id
1 'polypeptide(L)'
;GSMTMVAQADALPEKLSIPFTIGQPKGSDASQILIAASMTATKDGCLLINGNTFSLNKQVDEELQKSTGKLRKINGRYTNNISGKSLCSIFMNVNGPDFVDIAHNNPALGALLAGANTAIDMDNILRCVNGDFAISIGSYDENDMKISMVAQLANRNFLKDVDYWKKSCPAGTQIEDCGKDYFHLKGSETSLWFGASDSNEFFASSDNDIATNILKPSLHPIPRSITKHIQGNRLCMILNISEGFGDNKALSNAADIIKPIFGDIKTIIYTLK
;
A
#
# COMPACT_ATOMS: atom_id res chain seq x y z
N GLY A 1 24.03 -13.31 -2.21
CA GLY A 1 23.55 -14.40 -1.37
C GLY A 1 22.07 -14.65 -1.58
N SER A 2 21.62 -15.86 -1.30
CA SER A 2 20.19 -16.22 -1.30
C SER A 2 19.87 -17.02 -0.02
N MET A 3 18.68 -16.83 0.51
CA MET A 3 18.20 -17.52 1.71
C MET A 3 16.71 -17.82 1.55
N THR A 4 16.27 -18.96 2.08
CA THR A 4 14.83 -19.26 2.20
C THR A 4 14.48 -19.40 3.68
N MET A 5 13.36 -18.82 4.07
CA MET A 5 12.82 -18.88 5.42
C MET A 5 11.39 -19.44 5.36
N VAL A 6 11.05 -20.25 6.36
CA VAL A 6 9.67 -20.65 6.64
C VAL A 6 9.38 -20.32 8.10
N ALA A 7 8.30 -19.62 8.37
CA ALA A 7 7.87 -19.26 9.71
C ALA A 7 6.36 -19.42 9.86
N GLN A 8 5.91 -19.66 11.09
CA GLN A 8 4.49 -19.54 11.41
C GLN A 8 4.07 -18.06 11.44
N ALA A 9 2.87 -17.76 10.98
CA ALA A 9 2.40 -16.37 10.89
C ALA A 9 2.32 -15.70 12.27
N ASP A 10 1.96 -16.44 13.32
CA ASP A 10 1.90 -15.96 14.71
C ASP A 10 3.28 -15.76 15.37
N ALA A 11 4.33 -16.34 14.80
CA ALA A 11 5.70 -16.16 15.28
C ALA A 11 6.34 -14.83 14.79
N LEU A 12 5.74 -14.16 13.80
CA LEU A 12 6.24 -12.88 13.30
C LEU A 12 5.74 -11.73 14.18
N PRO A 13 6.61 -10.74 14.48
CA PRO A 13 6.16 -9.49 15.08
C PRO A 13 5.04 -8.85 14.25
N GLU A 14 3.99 -8.36 14.91
CA GLU A 14 2.77 -7.85 14.26
C GLU A 14 3.09 -6.82 13.15
N LYS A 15 4.00 -5.88 13.41
CA LYS A 15 4.40 -4.86 12.44
C LYS A 15 5.12 -5.41 11.20
N LEU A 16 5.77 -6.56 11.32
CA LEU A 16 6.47 -7.23 10.21
C LEU A 16 5.56 -8.24 9.48
N SER A 17 4.46 -8.64 10.10
CA SER A 17 3.54 -9.63 9.53
C SER A 17 2.59 -9.03 8.48
N ILE A 18 2.32 -7.72 8.49
CA ILE A 18 1.33 -7.06 7.64
C ILE A 18 1.47 -7.43 6.16
N PRO A 19 2.66 -7.34 5.52
CA PRO A 19 2.78 -7.68 4.10
C PRO A 19 2.48 -9.14 3.79
N PHE A 20 2.69 -10.03 4.77
CA PHE A 20 2.47 -11.46 4.62
C PHE A 20 1.05 -11.88 4.99
N THR A 21 0.32 -11.06 5.74
CA THR A 21 -1.02 -11.36 6.25
C THR A 21 -2.14 -10.71 5.42
N ILE A 22 -1.80 -9.86 4.46
CA ILE A 22 -2.76 -9.31 3.50
C ILE A 22 -3.43 -10.45 2.74
N GLY A 23 -4.77 -10.48 2.77
CA GLY A 23 -5.58 -11.51 2.14
C GLY A 23 -5.84 -12.75 2.99
N GLN A 24 -5.41 -12.80 4.26
CA GLN A 24 -5.82 -13.87 5.16
C GLN A 24 -7.32 -13.78 5.47
N PRO A 25 -8.04 -14.92 5.51
CA PRO A 25 -9.44 -14.93 5.88
C PRO A 25 -9.66 -14.46 7.32
N LYS A 26 -10.80 -13.82 7.57
CA LYS A 26 -11.17 -13.39 8.93
C LYS A 26 -11.30 -14.59 9.85
N GLY A 27 -10.69 -14.50 11.04
CA GLY A 27 -10.74 -15.55 12.05
C GLY A 27 -9.88 -16.77 11.75
N SER A 28 -8.97 -16.70 10.76
CA SER A 28 -7.99 -17.75 10.53
C SER A 28 -7.10 -17.93 11.76
N ASP A 29 -6.83 -19.17 12.11
CA ASP A 29 -5.85 -19.50 13.13
C ASP A 29 -4.44 -19.30 12.57
N ALA A 30 -3.78 -18.21 12.98
CA ALA A 30 -2.45 -17.85 12.51
C ALA A 30 -1.38 -18.92 12.80
N SER A 31 -1.60 -19.79 13.81
CA SER A 31 -0.71 -20.91 14.12
C SER A 31 -0.71 -21.99 13.03
N GLN A 32 -1.77 -22.07 12.23
CA GLN A 32 -1.90 -22.98 11.11
C GLN A 32 -1.42 -22.41 9.79
N ILE A 33 -1.03 -21.15 9.75
CA ILE A 33 -0.56 -20.47 8.54
C ILE A 33 0.96 -20.39 8.56
N LEU A 34 1.56 -20.87 7.48
CA LEU A 34 2.99 -20.82 7.24
C LEU A 34 3.29 -19.75 6.18
N ILE A 35 4.34 -18.99 6.44
CA ILE A 35 4.89 -18.01 5.50
C ILE A 35 6.23 -18.53 5.00
N ALA A 36 6.33 -18.75 3.70
CA ALA A 36 7.58 -19.02 3.03
C ALA A 36 8.08 -17.76 2.34
N ALA A 37 9.32 -17.39 2.58
CA ALA A 37 9.96 -16.26 1.91
C ALA A 37 11.31 -16.68 1.33
N SER A 38 11.54 -16.39 0.06
CA SER A 38 12.85 -16.46 -0.56
C SER A 38 13.45 -15.07 -0.67
N MET A 39 14.69 -14.91 -0.23
CA MET A 39 15.42 -13.64 -0.21
C MET A 39 16.64 -13.75 -1.09
N THR A 40 16.85 -12.78 -1.97
CA THR A 40 17.98 -12.73 -2.89
C THR A 40 18.51 -11.31 -3.00
N ALA A 41 19.80 -11.11 -2.66
CA ALA A 41 20.46 -9.83 -2.88
C ALA A 41 20.95 -9.72 -4.33
N THR A 42 20.66 -8.59 -4.95
CA THR A 42 21.15 -8.26 -6.29
C THR A 42 22.44 -7.45 -6.23
N LYS A 43 23.17 -7.37 -7.35
CA LYS A 43 24.43 -6.62 -7.44
C LYS A 43 24.24 -5.10 -7.29
N ASP A 44 23.05 -4.61 -7.56
CA ASP A 44 22.66 -3.18 -7.49
C ASP A 44 22.17 -2.77 -6.08
N GLY A 45 22.34 -3.63 -5.07
CA GLY A 45 21.97 -3.32 -3.69
C GLY A 45 20.47 -3.46 -3.41
N CYS A 46 19.74 -4.24 -4.19
CA CYS A 46 18.36 -4.59 -3.88
C CYS A 46 18.27 -5.93 -3.15
N LEU A 47 17.45 -6.03 -2.14
CA LEU A 47 17.03 -7.28 -1.52
C LEU A 47 15.63 -7.66 -2.05
N LEU A 48 15.56 -8.70 -2.84
CA LEU A 48 14.30 -9.25 -3.34
C LEU A 48 13.77 -10.25 -2.33
N ILE A 49 12.54 -10.04 -1.86
CA ILE A 49 11.82 -10.96 -0.97
C ILE A 49 10.55 -11.41 -1.68
N ASN A 50 10.50 -12.68 -2.04
CA ASN A 50 9.30 -13.30 -2.61
C ASN A 50 8.60 -14.09 -1.52
N GLY A 51 7.43 -13.61 -1.11
CA GLY A 51 6.59 -14.24 -0.09
C GLY A 51 5.52 -15.14 -0.70
N ASN A 52 5.17 -16.18 0.05
CA ASN A 52 4.01 -17.02 -0.20
C ASN A 52 3.46 -17.51 1.14
N THR A 53 2.15 -17.61 1.25
CA THR A 53 1.47 -18.14 2.44
C THR A 53 0.75 -19.44 2.09
N PHE A 54 0.82 -20.41 2.98
CA PHE A 54 0.19 -21.73 2.79
C PHE A 54 -0.13 -22.36 4.15
N SER A 55 -0.92 -23.44 4.16
CA SER A 55 -1.18 -24.25 5.35
C SER A 55 -0.98 -25.72 5.05
N LEU A 56 -0.56 -26.48 6.06
CA LEU A 56 -0.54 -27.95 6.01
C LEU A 56 -1.96 -28.52 6.24
N ASN A 57 -2.87 -27.75 6.81
CA ASN A 57 -4.28 -28.08 6.89
C ASN A 57 -4.96 -27.73 5.56
N LYS A 58 -5.44 -28.74 4.84
CA LYS A 58 -6.00 -28.59 3.49
C LYS A 58 -7.17 -27.60 3.45
N GLN A 59 -8.07 -27.61 4.42
CA GLN A 59 -9.21 -26.71 4.47
C GLN A 59 -8.74 -25.26 4.66
N VAL A 60 -7.81 -25.03 5.59
CA VAL A 60 -7.24 -23.70 5.84
C VAL A 60 -6.48 -23.21 4.61
N ASP A 61 -5.74 -24.09 3.91
CA ASP A 61 -5.02 -23.74 2.70
C ASP A 61 -5.97 -23.35 1.56
N GLU A 62 -7.03 -24.09 1.33
CA GLU A 62 -8.05 -23.76 0.31
C GLU A 62 -8.70 -22.40 0.58
N GLU A 63 -9.05 -22.09 1.84
CA GLU A 63 -9.61 -20.80 2.23
C GLU A 63 -8.59 -19.66 2.03
N LEU A 64 -7.33 -19.91 2.38
CA LEU A 64 -6.23 -18.95 2.21
C LEU A 64 -5.97 -18.64 0.74
N GLN A 65 -5.89 -19.67 -0.12
CA GLN A 65 -5.70 -19.50 -1.57
C GLN A 65 -6.89 -18.76 -2.21
N LYS A 66 -8.10 -19.06 -1.79
CA LYS A 66 -9.31 -18.37 -2.25
C LYS A 66 -9.30 -16.89 -1.87
N SER A 67 -8.91 -16.56 -0.65
CA SER A 67 -8.84 -15.19 -0.17
C SER A 67 -7.71 -14.40 -0.86
N THR A 68 -6.52 -14.98 -0.93
CA THR A 68 -5.38 -14.36 -1.63
C THR A 68 -5.66 -14.20 -3.13
N GLY A 69 -6.43 -15.11 -3.72
CA GLY A 69 -6.85 -15.07 -5.12
C GLY A 69 -7.71 -13.86 -5.47
N LYS A 70 -8.31 -13.18 -4.49
CA LYS A 70 -9.03 -11.91 -4.67
C LYS A 70 -8.09 -10.75 -5.05
N LEU A 71 -6.82 -10.81 -4.67
CA LEU A 71 -5.80 -9.90 -5.16
C LEU A 71 -5.40 -10.32 -6.58
N ARG A 72 -5.62 -9.44 -7.54
CA ARG A 72 -5.32 -9.69 -8.96
C ARG A 72 -3.85 -9.36 -9.28
N LYS A 73 -3.36 -9.82 -10.42
CA LYS A 73 -2.00 -9.49 -10.87
C LYS A 73 -1.92 -8.02 -11.30
N ILE A 74 -0.89 -7.33 -10.83
CA ILE A 74 -0.59 -5.94 -11.14
C ILE A 74 -0.28 -5.80 -12.63
N ASN A 75 -0.92 -4.84 -13.30
CA ASN A 75 -0.64 -4.51 -14.71
C ASN A 75 0.52 -3.54 -14.89
N GLY A 76 0.86 -2.76 -13.84
CA GLY A 76 1.96 -1.81 -13.85
C GLY A 76 1.57 -0.40 -14.31
N ARG A 77 0.27 -0.04 -14.30
CA ARG A 77 -0.23 1.24 -14.80
C ARG A 77 0.45 2.45 -14.13
N TYR A 78 0.68 2.39 -12.83
CA TYR A 78 1.18 3.53 -12.05
C TYR A 78 2.68 3.48 -11.75
N THR A 79 3.43 2.57 -12.34
CA THR A 79 4.88 2.41 -12.07
C THR A 79 5.69 3.66 -12.41
N ASN A 80 5.26 4.43 -13.40
CA ASN A 80 5.92 5.68 -13.81
C ASN A 80 5.38 6.92 -13.09
N ASN A 81 4.28 6.81 -12.36
CA ASN A 81 3.65 7.93 -11.66
C ASN A 81 4.20 8.09 -10.24
N ILE A 82 4.61 6.98 -9.61
CA ILE A 82 5.16 6.98 -8.27
C ILE A 82 6.64 7.36 -8.30
N SER A 83 7.04 8.21 -7.36
CA SER A 83 8.43 8.64 -7.24
C SER A 83 9.34 7.52 -6.75
N GLY A 84 10.46 7.31 -7.42
CA GLY A 84 11.53 6.41 -6.97
C GLY A 84 12.27 6.90 -5.72
N LYS A 85 12.03 8.15 -5.29
CA LYS A 85 12.53 8.71 -4.03
C LYS A 85 11.58 8.49 -2.86
N SER A 86 10.40 7.90 -3.09
CA SER A 86 9.47 7.57 -2.00
C SER A 86 10.12 6.58 -1.04
N LEU A 87 9.90 6.80 0.26
CA LEU A 87 10.37 5.92 1.31
C LEU A 87 9.78 4.52 1.19
N CYS A 88 8.45 4.48 0.93
CA CYS A 88 7.72 3.23 0.72
C CYS A 88 6.74 3.41 -0.45
N SER A 89 6.63 2.40 -1.30
CA SER A 89 5.64 2.35 -2.37
C SER A 89 4.98 0.97 -2.39
N ILE A 90 3.66 0.95 -2.50
CA ILE A 90 2.86 -0.28 -2.51
C ILE A 90 2.05 -0.31 -3.80
N PHE A 91 2.10 -1.42 -4.52
CA PHE A 91 1.36 -1.65 -5.76
C PHE A 91 0.48 -2.89 -5.60
N MET A 92 -0.77 -2.78 -6.01
CA MET A 92 -1.76 -3.86 -6.05
C MET A 92 -2.64 -3.72 -7.30
N ASN A 93 -3.41 -4.76 -7.59
CA ASN A 93 -4.54 -4.70 -8.52
C ASN A 93 -5.74 -5.36 -7.85
N VAL A 94 -6.80 -4.59 -7.66
CA VAL A 94 -7.92 -5.00 -6.81
C VAL A 94 -9.28 -4.78 -7.47
N ASN A 95 -10.25 -5.60 -7.05
CA ASN A 95 -11.65 -5.29 -7.11
C ASN A 95 -12.02 -4.58 -5.80
N GLY A 96 -12.60 -3.41 -5.87
CA GLY A 96 -12.82 -2.55 -4.71
C GLY A 96 -13.64 -3.19 -3.59
N PRO A 97 -14.82 -3.77 -3.86
CA PRO A 97 -15.59 -4.48 -2.83
C PRO A 97 -14.81 -5.58 -2.11
N ASP A 98 -14.11 -6.44 -2.86
CA ASP A 98 -13.26 -7.48 -2.28
C ASP A 98 -12.10 -6.89 -1.46
N PHE A 99 -11.53 -5.78 -1.92
CA PHE A 99 -10.42 -5.13 -1.22
C PHE A 99 -10.85 -4.50 0.11
N VAL A 100 -12.02 -3.87 0.16
CA VAL A 100 -12.58 -3.34 1.41
C VAL A 100 -12.75 -4.46 2.43
N ASP A 101 -13.29 -5.61 2.03
CA ASP A 101 -13.42 -6.78 2.90
C ASP A 101 -12.06 -7.28 3.41
N ILE A 102 -11.06 -7.39 2.52
CA ILE A 102 -9.68 -7.77 2.88
C ILE A 102 -9.09 -6.78 3.88
N ALA A 103 -9.25 -5.48 3.63
CA ALA A 103 -8.69 -4.43 4.47
C ALA A 103 -9.32 -4.41 5.86
N HIS A 104 -10.65 -4.57 5.97
CA HIS A 104 -11.34 -4.67 7.26
C HIS A 104 -10.99 -5.95 8.03
N ASN A 105 -10.59 -7.01 7.35
CA ASN A 105 -10.14 -8.24 7.98
C ASN A 105 -8.68 -8.19 8.48
N ASN A 106 -7.90 -7.21 8.02
CA ASN A 106 -6.54 -6.97 8.49
C ASN A 106 -6.55 -5.87 9.55
N PRO A 107 -6.11 -6.12 10.81
CA PRO A 107 -6.21 -5.14 11.90
C PRO A 107 -5.54 -3.80 11.59
N ALA A 108 -4.36 -3.81 10.97
CA ALA A 108 -3.61 -2.59 10.67
C ALA A 108 -4.26 -1.78 9.54
N LEU A 109 -4.69 -2.43 8.46
CA LEU A 109 -5.42 -1.76 7.36
C LEU A 109 -6.80 -1.30 7.81
N GLY A 110 -7.50 -2.09 8.63
CA GLY A 110 -8.79 -1.71 9.21
C GLY A 110 -8.69 -0.48 10.10
N ALA A 111 -7.66 -0.37 10.92
CA ALA A 111 -7.42 0.81 11.73
C ALA A 111 -7.11 2.06 10.87
N LEU A 112 -6.32 1.91 9.81
CA LEU A 112 -6.03 2.98 8.86
C LEU A 112 -7.31 3.47 8.16
N LEU A 113 -8.16 2.55 7.69
CA LEU A 113 -9.45 2.89 7.06
C LEU A 113 -10.42 3.55 8.05
N ALA A 114 -10.49 3.07 9.29
CA ALA A 114 -11.34 3.67 10.32
C ALA A 114 -10.95 5.13 10.60
N GLY A 115 -9.65 5.43 10.63
CA GLY A 115 -9.16 6.81 10.73
C GLY A 115 -9.56 7.68 9.54
N ALA A 116 -9.43 7.15 8.33
CA ALA A 116 -9.80 7.87 7.10
C ALA A 116 -11.31 8.10 6.98
N ASN A 117 -12.14 7.17 7.46
CA ASN A 117 -13.61 7.22 7.39
C ASN A 117 -14.25 8.25 8.34
N THR A 118 -13.47 9.03 9.08
CA THR A 118 -14.03 10.01 10.05
C THR A 118 -14.68 11.21 9.39
N ALA A 119 -14.20 11.64 8.23
CA ALA A 119 -14.68 12.84 7.53
C ALA A 119 -15.16 12.55 6.10
N ILE A 120 -14.61 11.55 5.45
CA ILE A 120 -14.99 11.07 4.12
C ILE A 120 -15.22 9.55 4.19
N ASP A 121 -16.15 9.04 3.40
CA ASP A 121 -16.38 7.60 3.30
C ASP A 121 -15.33 6.96 2.37
N MET A 122 -14.16 6.64 2.95
CA MET A 122 -13.07 6.00 2.21
C MET A 122 -13.46 4.61 1.70
N ASP A 123 -14.30 3.88 2.43
CA ASP A 123 -14.82 2.59 1.98
C ASP A 123 -15.63 2.73 0.68
N ASN A 124 -16.45 3.77 0.58
CA ASN A 124 -17.22 4.05 -0.65
C ASN A 124 -16.30 4.40 -1.82
N ILE A 125 -15.25 5.18 -1.58
CA ILE A 125 -14.22 5.47 -2.60
C ILE A 125 -13.55 4.18 -3.04
N LEU A 126 -13.08 3.36 -2.10
CA LEU A 126 -12.40 2.10 -2.39
C LEU A 126 -13.30 1.10 -3.12
N ARG A 127 -14.60 1.04 -2.81
CA ARG A 127 -15.57 0.22 -3.56
C ARG A 127 -15.69 0.59 -5.03
N CYS A 128 -15.36 1.83 -5.40
CA CYS A 128 -15.33 2.25 -6.79
C CYS A 128 -14.06 1.81 -7.53
N VAL A 129 -13.03 1.34 -6.84
CA VAL A 129 -11.76 0.90 -7.43
C VAL A 129 -11.95 -0.39 -8.24
N ASN A 130 -11.35 -0.46 -9.42
CA ASN A 130 -11.29 -1.67 -10.24
C ASN A 130 -10.05 -1.64 -11.14
N GLY A 131 -8.96 -2.16 -10.65
CA GLY A 131 -7.70 -2.19 -11.39
C GLY A 131 -6.48 -1.94 -10.53
N ASP A 132 -5.46 -1.40 -11.16
CA ASP A 132 -4.22 -1.04 -10.50
C ASP A 132 -4.44 0.07 -9.47
N PHE A 133 -3.77 -0.08 -8.35
CA PHE A 133 -3.82 0.76 -7.18
C PHE A 133 -2.40 0.92 -6.63
N ALA A 134 -2.00 2.14 -6.33
CA ALA A 134 -0.68 2.41 -5.75
C ALA A 134 -0.78 3.40 -4.60
N ILE A 135 -0.03 3.14 -3.54
CA ILE A 135 0.19 4.05 -2.41
C ILE A 135 1.67 4.41 -2.37
N SER A 136 1.98 5.65 -2.05
CA SER A 136 3.34 6.14 -1.84
C SER A 136 3.44 6.93 -0.55
N ILE A 137 4.49 6.66 0.22
CA ILE A 137 4.87 7.43 1.40
C ILE A 137 6.19 8.12 1.06
N GLY A 138 6.16 9.44 0.91
CA GLY A 138 7.29 10.22 0.41
C GLY A 138 8.34 10.51 1.47
N SER A 139 7.92 10.78 2.70
CA SER A 139 8.80 11.01 3.85
C SER A 139 8.13 10.49 5.12
N TYR A 140 8.94 10.13 6.09
CA TYR A 140 8.49 9.75 7.43
C TYR A 140 9.20 10.66 8.45
N ASP A 141 8.73 11.89 8.53
CA ASP A 141 8.91 12.75 9.68
C ASP A 141 7.58 12.69 10.46
N GLU A 142 7.62 12.55 11.77
CA GLU A 142 6.41 12.51 12.61
C GLU A 142 5.50 13.74 12.40
N ASN A 143 6.08 14.83 11.90
CA ASN A 143 5.39 16.09 11.64
C ASN A 143 5.12 16.38 10.15
N ASP A 144 5.65 15.60 9.20
CA ASP A 144 5.51 15.85 7.75
C ASP A 144 5.51 14.54 6.95
N MET A 145 4.57 13.65 7.25
CA MET A 145 4.40 12.43 6.46
C MET A 145 3.60 12.73 5.19
N LYS A 146 4.27 12.62 4.03
CA LYS A 146 3.62 12.78 2.72
C LYS A 146 3.12 11.43 2.22
N ILE A 147 1.80 11.26 2.21
CA ILE A 147 1.14 10.09 1.67
C ILE A 147 0.44 10.48 0.37
N SER A 148 0.49 9.60 -0.61
CA SER A 148 -0.27 9.74 -1.85
C SER A 148 -0.82 8.42 -2.34
N MET A 149 -1.90 8.47 -3.11
CA MET A 149 -2.62 7.31 -3.60
C MET A 149 -3.15 7.58 -5.00
N VAL A 150 -3.08 6.58 -5.86
CA VAL A 150 -3.74 6.55 -7.18
C VAL A 150 -4.40 5.21 -7.40
N ALA A 151 -5.55 5.21 -8.09
CA ALA A 151 -6.28 3.98 -8.37
C ALA A 151 -7.10 4.10 -9.66
N GLN A 152 -7.22 3.00 -10.40
CA GLN A 152 -8.20 2.88 -11.48
C GLN A 152 -9.60 2.69 -10.88
N LEU A 153 -10.57 3.42 -11.41
CA LEU A 153 -11.97 3.35 -10.98
C LEU A 153 -12.82 2.63 -12.02
N ALA A 154 -13.77 1.81 -11.55
CA ALA A 154 -14.88 1.32 -12.37
C ALA A 154 -15.88 2.43 -12.68
N ASN A 155 -16.08 3.33 -11.71
CA ASN A 155 -17.00 4.45 -11.78
C ASN A 155 -16.57 5.53 -10.79
N ARG A 156 -17.23 6.70 -10.85
CA ARG A 156 -16.98 7.83 -9.95
C ARG A 156 -18.17 8.10 -9.03
N ASN A 157 -18.89 7.06 -8.62
CA ASN A 157 -20.13 7.23 -7.86
C ASN A 157 -19.92 7.91 -6.50
N PHE A 158 -18.74 7.77 -5.86
CA PHE A 158 -18.44 8.46 -4.61
C PHE A 158 -18.57 9.99 -4.71
N LEU A 159 -18.41 10.57 -5.92
CA LEU A 159 -18.56 12.02 -6.10
C LEU A 159 -19.97 12.52 -5.78
N LYS A 160 -20.99 11.64 -5.85
CA LYS A 160 -22.37 11.97 -5.49
C LYS A 160 -22.54 12.23 -3.99
N ASP A 161 -21.64 11.69 -3.18
CA ASP A 161 -21.70 11.77 -1.71
C ASP A 161 -20.88 12.95 -1.15
N VAL A 162 -20.07 13.62 -1.98
CA VAL A 162 -19.20 14.71 -1.54
C VAL A 162 -19.98 15.87 -0.93
N ASP A 163 -21.12 16.23 -1.50
CA ASP A 163 -21.98 17.29 -0.94
C ASP A 163 -22.55 16.90 0.43
N TYR A 164 -22.82 15.63 0.65
CA TYR A 164 -23.21 15.11 1.95
C TYR A 164 -22.03 15.19 2.94
N TRP A 165 -20.84 14.76 2.52
CA TRP A 165 -19.64 14.84 3.37
C TRP A 165 -19.32 16.28 3.78
N LYS A 166 -19.42 17.25 2.86
CA LYS A 166 -19.25 18.68 3.18
C LYS A 166 -20.17 19.15 4.30
N LYS A 167 -21.43 18.67 4.30
CA LYS A 167 -22.44 19.05 5.30
C LYS A 167 -22.28 18.30 6.62
N SER A 168 -21.71 17.10 6.60
CA SER A 168 -21.59 16.21 7.76
C SER A 168 -20.19 16.16 8.36
N CYS A 169 -19.28 17.05 7.93
CA CYS A 169 -17.94 17.13 8.49
C CYS A 169 -17.95 17.28 10.01
N PRO A 170 -17.08 16.58 10.74
CA PRO A 170 -16.85 16.80 12.15
C PRO A 170 -16.44 18.26 12.45
N ALA A 171 -16.69 18.72 13.67
CA ALA A 171 -16.29 20.07 14.10
C ALA A 171 -14.77 20.28 13.89
N GLY A 172 -14.40 21.42 13.31
CA GLY A 172 -13.01 21.76 12.99
C GLY A 172 -12.48 21.13 11.69
N THR A 173 -13.36 20.43 10.94
CA THR A 173 -13.03 19.83 9.64
C THR A 173 -13.95 20.40 8.57
N GLN A 174 -13.43 20.65 7.38
CA GLN A 174 -14.20 21.13 6.22
C GLN A 174 -13.69 20.53 4.92
N ILE A 175 -14.55 20.44 3.91
CA ILE A 175 -14.18 20.03 2.55
C ILE A 175 -14.44 21.21 1.62
N GLU A 176 -13.41 21.65 0.93
CA GLU A 176 -13.43 22.78 0.00
C GLU A 176 -13.30 22.30 -1.45
N ASP A 177 -13.96 22.98 -2.39
CA ASP A 177 -13.77 22.73 -3.81
C ASP A 177 -12.45 23.36 -4.28
N CYS A 178 -11.59 22.57 -4.94
CA CYS A 178 -10.33 23.02 -5.54
C CYS A 178 -10.36 23.01 -7.07
N GLY A 179 -11.42 22.46 -7.66
CA GLY A 179 -11.61 22.35 -9.11
C GLY A 179 -12.69 21.33 -9.46
N LYS A 180 -12.79 20.98 -10.75
CA LYS A 180 -13.71 19.95 -11.20
C LYS A 180 -13.34 18.61 -10.59
N ASP A 181 -14.24 18.00 -9.80
CA ASP A 181 -14.05 16.71 -9.15
C ASP A 181 -12.75 16.63 -8.32
N TYR A 182 -12.35 17.77 -7.74
CA TYR A 182 -11.13 17.92 -6.94
C TYR A 182 -11.43 18.72 -5.67
N PHE A 183 -11.04 18.16 -4.52
CA PHE A 183 -11.43 18.63 -3.21
C PHE A 183 -10.25 18.65 -2.23
N HIS A 184 -10.35 19.53 -1.24
CA HIS A 184 -9.44 19.59 -0.11
C HIS A 184 -10.19 19.34 1.20
N LEU A 185 -9.90 18.23 1.85
CA LEU A 185 -10.30 17.94 3.21
C LEU A 185 -9.30 18.61 4.16
N LYS A 186 -9.74 19.57 4.94
CA LYS A 186 -8.93 20.35 5.86
C LYS A 186 -9.41 20.13 7.28
N GLY A 187 -8.52 19.66 8.15
CA GLY A 187 -8.75 19.50 9.60
C GLY A 187 -7.61 20.12 10.39
N SER A 188 -7.66 20.03 11.71
CA SER A 188 -6.63 20.60 12.61
C SER A 188 -5.28 19.88 12.44
N GLU A 189 -5.31 18.57 12.23
CA GLU A 189 -4.10 17.72 12.10
C GLU A 189 -4.08 16.95 10.77
N THR A 190 -5.11 17.12 9.93
CA THR A 190 -5.26 16.34 8.69
C THR A 190 -5.48 17.28 7.52
N SER A 191 -4.70 17.11 6.48
CA SER A 191 -4.90 17.75 5.20
C SER A 191 -4.84 16.69 4.13
N LEU A 192 -5.88 16.59 3.28
CA LEU A 192 -5.95 15.62 2.20
C LEU A 192 -6.59 16.27 0.97
N TRP A 193 -5.84 16.34 -0.12
CA TRP A 193 -6.37 16.68 -1.44
C TRP A 193 -6.75 15.39 -2.16
N PHE A 194 -7.96 15.31 -2.67
CA PHE A 194 -8.45 14.11 -3.36
C PHE A 194 -9.40 14.45 -4.49
N GLY A 195 -9.52 13.55 -5.43
CA GLY A 195 -10.43 13.74 -6.55
C GLY A 195 -10.46 12.57 -7.52
N ALA A 196 -11.14 12.80 -8.65
CA ALA A 196 -11.19 11.86 -9.74
C ALA A 196 -10.98 12.55 -11.09
N SER A 197 -10.20 11.92 -11.96
CA SER A 197 -9.99 12.39 -13.33
C SER A 197 -11.16 11.98 -14.25
N ASP A 198 -11.27 12.64 -15.41
CA ASP A 198 -12.25 12.27 -16.44
C ASP A 198 -11.97 10.88 -17.05
N SER A 199 -10.74 10.36 -16.89
CA SER A 199 -10.34 9.01 -17.29
C SER A 199 -10.59 7.93 -16.23
N ASN A 200 -11.45 8.19 -15.25
CA ASN A 200 -11.78 7.27 -14.16
C ASN A 200 -10.55 6.84 -13.36
N GLU A 201 -9.79 7.81 -12.89
CA GLU A 201 -8.68 7.57 -11.97
C GLU A 201 -8.90 8.37 -10.69
N PHE A 202 -8.84 7.71 -9.56
CA PHE A 202 -8.80 8.35 -8.26
C PHE A 202 -7.38 8.81 -7.95
N PHE A 203 -7.25 9.95 -7.31
CA PHE A 203 -5.99 10.43 -6.77
C PHE A 203 -6.21 11.11 -5.42
N ALA A 204 -5.25 10.96 -4.54
CA ALA A 204 -5.22 11.66 -3.26
C ALA A 204 -3.79 11.87 -2.78
N SER A 205 -3.57 12.95 -2.04
CA SER A 205 -2.30 13.21 -1.35
C SER A 205 -2.49 14.15 -0.17
N SER A 206 -1.65 14.00 0.83
CA SER A 206 -1.49 14.99 1.92
C SER A 206 -0.73 16.25 1.47
N ASP A 207 -0.27 16.30 0.22
CA ASP A 207 0.45 17.43 -0.39
C ASP A 207 -0.24 17.81 -1.70
N ASN A 208 -0.59 19.10 -1.86
CA ASN A 208 -1.33 19.60 -3.01
C ASN A 208 -0.54 19.46 -4.32
N ASP A 209 0.75 19.73 -4.31
CA ASP A 209 1.57 19.65 -5.51
C ASP A 209 1.69 18.21 -5.99
N ILE A 210 1.76 17.26 -5.06
CA ILE A 210 1.72 15.84 -5.39
C ILE A 210 0.35 15.47 -5.94
N ALA A 211 -0.76 15.84 -5.28
CA ALA A 211 -2.11 15.51 -5.73
C ALA A 211 -2.39 15.96 -7.17
N THR A 212 -1.99 17.19 -7.52
CA THR A 212 -2.21 17.76 -8.86
C THR A 212 -1.35 17.14 -9.96
N ASN A 213 -0.25 16.46 -9.62
CA ASN A 213 0.69 15.91 -10.58
C ASN A 213 0.80 14.39 -10.58
N ILE A 214 0.23 13.68 -9.59
CA ILE A 214 0.44 12.24 -9.43
C ILE A 214 -0.08 11.39 -10.60
N LEU A 215 -1.04 11.89 -11.37
CA LEU A 215 -1.51 11.21 -12.60
C LEU A 215 -0.58 11.43 -13.80
N LYS A 216 0.46 12.27 -13.67
CA LYS A 216 1.50 12.47 -14.68
C LYS A 216 2.72 11.61 -14.35
N PRO A 217 3.59 11.33 -15.33
CA PRO A 217 4.87 10.68 -15.06
C PRO A 217 5.69 11.45 -14.02
N SER A 218 6.25 10.75 -13.05
CA SER A 218 7.12 11.32 -12.02
C SER A 218 8.40 11.90 -12.64
N LEU A 219 8.87 13.03 -12.11
CA LEU A 219 10.20 13.59 -12.45
C LEU A 219 11.34 12.67 -11.99
N HIS A 220 11.08 11.82 -11.02
CA HIS A 220 12.02 10.85 -10.48
C HIS A 220 11.40 9.45 -10.51
N PRO A 221 11.25 8.83 -11.69
CA PRO A 221 10.56 7.53 -11.80
C PRO A 221 11.34 6.43 -11.08
N ILE A 222 10.63 5.39 -10.66
CA ILE A 222 11.25 4.18 -10.11
C ILE A 222 12.16 3.57 -11.18
N PRO A 223 13.42 3.21 -10.86
CA PRO A 223 14.35 2.61 -11.81
C PRO A 223 13.81 1.34 -12.48
N ARG A 224 14.14 1.13 -13.73
CA ARG A 224 13.68 -0.02 -14.52
C ARG A 224 14.11 -1.37 -13.94
N SER A 225 15.25 -1.42 -13.27
CA SER A 225 15.73 -2.59 -12.52
C SER A 225 14.78 -3.00 -11.40
N ILE A 226 13.97 -2.07 -10.88
CA ILE A 226 12.97 -2.29 -9.82
C ILE A 226 11.59 -2.53 -10.42
N THR A 227 11.15 -1.73 -11.41
CA THR A 227 9.78 -1.81 -11.96
C THR A 227 9.47 -3.17 -12.60
N LYS A 228 10.47 -3.86 -13.13
CA LYS A 228 10.32 -5.25 -13.65
C LYS A 228 9.81 -6.25 -12.60
N HIS A 229 9.93 -5.95 -11.30
CA HIS A 229 9.45 -6.79 -10.21
C HIS A 229 8.03 -6.43 -9.76
N ILE A 230 7.43 -5.36 -10.28
CA ILE A 230 6.08 -4.93 -9.90
C ILE A 230 5.03 -5.73 -10.65
N GLN A 231 5.11 -5.71 -11.97
CA GLN A 231 4.10 -6.30 -12.85
C GLN A 231 4.03 -7.83 -12.69
N GLY A 232 2.82 -8.37 -12.75
CA GLY A 232 2.56 -9.82 -12.70
C GLY A 232 2.51 -10.42 -11.29
N ASN A 233 2.88 -9.67 -10.26
CA ASN A 233 2.69 -10.04 -8.86
C ASN A 233 1.33 -9.55 -8.34
N ARG A 234 0.82 -10.12 -7.25
CA ARG A 234 -0.44 -9.71 -6.59
C ARG A 234 -0.25 -8.51 -5.67
N LEU A 235 0.92 -8.41 -5.06
CA LEU A 235 1.38 -7.31 -4.24
C LEU A 235 2.85 -7.06 -4.54
N CYS A 236 3.24 -5.79 -4.61
CA CYS A 236 4.64 -5.38 -4.60
C CYS A 236 4.80 -4.20 -3.64
N MET A 237 5.71 -4.33 -2.69
CA MET A 237 6.11 -3.26 -1.79
C MET A 237 7.60 -2.96 -1.99
N ILE A 238 7.92 -1.68 -2.15
CA ILE A 238 9.28 -1.18 -2.34
C ILE A 238 9.60 -0.29 -1.15
N LEU A 239 10.69 -0.60 -0.45
CA LEU A 239 11.21 0.18 0.67
C LEU A 239 12.59 0.71 0.30
N ASN A 240 12.77 2.02 0.27
CA ASN A 240 14.04 2.68 0.03
C ASN A 240 14.75 2.97 1.35
N ILE A 241 15.72 2.13 1.70
CA ILE A 241 16.51 2.30 2.94
C ILE A 241 17.48 3.48 2.81
N SER A 242 17.96 3.77 1.60
CA SER A 242 18.92 4.85 1.33
C SER A 242 18.37 6.26 1.55
N GLU A 243 17.05 6.45 1.45
CA GLU A 243 16.42 7.76 1.64
C GLU A 243 16.31 8.15 3.14
N GLY A 244 16.76 7.25 4.03
CA GLY A 244 16.78 7.44 5.47
C GLY A 244 15.40 7.24 6.10
N PHE A 245 15.42 6.59 7.26
CA PHE A 245 14.19 6.36 8.04
C PHE A 245 14.04 7.36 9.18
N GLY A 246 14.79 8.47 9.14
CA GLY A 246 14.89 9.38 10.26
C GLY A 246 15.35 8.64 11.52
N ASP A 247 14.82 9.02 12.67
CA ASP A 247 15.10 8.38 13.96
C ASP A 247 14.32 7.08 14.21
N ASN A 248 13.77 6.45 13.16
CA ASN A 248 13.01 5.21 13.31
C ASN A 248 13.92 4.02 13.63
N LYS A 249 14.11 3.79 14.93
CA LYS A 249 14.97 2.73 15.48
C LYS A 249 14.60 1.32 14.99
N ALA A 250 13.33 1.04 14.72
CA ALA A 250 12.90 -0.29 14.28
C ALA A 250 13.42 -0.63 12.89
N LEU A 251 13.45 0.35 11.98
CA LEU A 251 13.93 0.18 10.61
C LEU A 251 15.46 0.23 10.55
N SER A 252 16.10 1.04 11.40
CA SER A 252 17.56 1.03 11.61
C SER A 252 18.03 -0.34 12.10
N ASN A 253 17.37 -0.91 13.11
CA ASN A 253 17.67 -2.25 13.62
C ASN A 253 17.49 -3.35 12.55
N ALA A 254 16.48 -3.22 11.66
CA ALA A 254 16.30 -4.17 10.55
C ALA A 254 17.47 -4.10 9.56
N ALA A 255 17.95 -2.91 9.25
CA ALA A 255 19.13 -2.72 8.38
C ALA A 255 20.39 -3.36 9.00
N ASP A 256 20.60 -3.23 10.31
CA ASP A 256 21.73 -3.82 11.02
C ASP A 256 21.71 -5.36 11.01
N ILE A 257 20.52 -5.97 11.01
CA ILE A 257 20.34 -7.44 10.88
C ILE A 257 20.61 -7.91 9.45
N ILE A 258 20.20 -7.14 8.46
CA ILE A 258 20.29 -7.48 7.03
C ILE A 258 21.73 -7.38 6.52
N LYS A 259 22.45 -6.35 6.94
CA LYS A 259 23.80 -6.01 6.45
C LYS A 259 24.83 -7.16 6.60
N PRO A 260 24.95 -7.88 7.73
CA PRO A 260 25.88 -9.00 7.86
C PRO A 260 25.62 -10.17 6.90
N ILE A 261 24.34 -10.33 6.49
CA ILE A 261 23.91 -11.48 5.66
C ILE A 261 23.98 -11.14 4.17
N PHE A 262 23.52 -9.95 3.79
CA PHE A 262 23.28 -9.56 2.40
C PHE A 262 24.17 -8.40 1.91
N GLY A 263 24.96 -7.77 2.78
CA GLY A 263 25.77 -6.60 2.45
C GLY A 263 24.97 -5.29 2.50
N ASP A 264 25.48 -4.26 1.83
CA ASP A 264 24.85 -2.94 1.80
C ASP A 264 23.61 -2.96 0.89
N ILE A 265 22.45 -3.11 1.50
CA ILE A 265 21.15 -3.06 0.83
C ILE A 265 20.62 -1.63 0.86
N LYS A 266 20.24 -1.11 -0.30
CA LYS A 266 19.64 0.23 -0.48
C LYS A 266 18.12 0.18 -0.64
N THR A 267 17.61 -0.90 -1.20
CA THR A 267 16.18 -1.06 -1.50
C THR A 267 15.74 -2.49 -1.17
N ILE A 268 14.62 -2.61 -0.47
CA ILE A 268 13.93 -3.90 -0.27
C ILE A 268 12.73 -3.94 -1.19
N ILE A 269 12.57 -5.03 -1.93
CA ILE A 269 11.43 -5.27 -2.82
C ILE A 269 10.75 -6.55 -2.33
N TYR A 270 9.58 -6.40 -1.74
CA TYR A 270 8.74 -7.52 -1.34
C TYR A 270 7.68 -7.77 -2.41
N THR A 271 7.50 -9.03 -2.81
CA THR A 271 6.46 -9.44 -3.76
C THR A 271 5.68 -10.64 -3.24
N LEU A 272 4.37 -10.61 -3.43
CA LEU A 272 3.45 -11.73 -3.28
C LEU A 272 3.01 -12.20 -4.67
N LYS A 273 3.20 -13.47 -4.98
CA LYS A 273 2.85 -14.06 -6.29
C LYS A 273 1.39 -14.50 -6.40
#